data_5e948c8f933b8bb34f3c2957b02aa799
#
_entry.id   5e948c8f933b8bb34f3c2957b02aa799
#
_cell.length_a   1.000
_cell.length_b   1.000
_cell.length_c   1.000
_cell.angle_alpha   90.00
_cell.angle_beta   90.00
_cell.angle_gamma   90.00
#
_symmetry.space_group_name_H-M   'P 1'
#
loop_
_entity.id
_entity.type
_entity.pdbx_description
1 polymer ?
#
loop_
_entity_poly.entity_id
_entity_poly.type
_entity_poly.pdbx_seq_one_letter_code
_entity_poly.pdbx_strand_id
1 'polypeptide(L)'
;MAPWRSTRRGVIAATKAREALNVTACRYLLHRIFGTIEGMTSSSAASKSTASNAPAGTLDANHPLKDGRTSDSPLITAYRGGTPSRRPVWFMRQAGRSLPEYLKVREGVAMLDSCLRPELAAEITLQPVRRHDVDAAIFFSDIVIPLKLAGVGVDIVPGVGPVLDKPVRTAADVAALPTLTWEALEPIREAVRLTVAELGKTPLIGFAGAPFTLAAYMVEGKPSRDHLGPRTMMHADPETWAALANWAADTSGMFLQAQLEAGASAAQLFDSWAGSLGLADYTKYVAPASARALDHVRGLGAPLIHFGTGTSELLVAMRDVGVDVVGVDYRLPLDEANRRLGGTVPLQGNIDPALLSAPWEVLEAHVREVIAAGAHAPGHVLNLGHGVPPETDPTVLTRVVELIHSIPSE
;
A
#
# COMPACT_ATOMS: atom_id res chain seq x y z
N MET A 1 -4.21 67.45 8.16
CA MET A 1 -3.54 66.75 7.08
C MET A 1 -4.54 65.89 6.36
N ALA A 2 -4.79 66.13 5.10
CA ALA A 2 -5.94 65.69 4.33
C ALA A 2 -5.81 64.24 3.83
N PRO A 3 -6.91 63.45 3.64
CA PRO A 3 -6.90 62.11 3.13
C PRO A 3 -6.99 62.09 1.59
N TRP A 4 -6.20 61.21 1.01
CA TRP A 4 -6.18 60.93 -0.44
C TRP A 4 -7.36 60.01 -0.83
N ARG A 5 -8.26 60.53 -1.69
CA ARG A 5 -9.29 59.77 -2.41
C ARG A 5 -8.74 59.44 -3.80
N SER A 6 -8.67 58.20 -4.19
CA SER A 6 -8.43 57.77 -5.56
C SER A 6 -9.51 56.80 -6.06
N THR A 7 -9.96 57.10 -7.23
CA THR A 7 -11.17 56.72 -7.93
C THR A 7 -11.16 55.30 -8.47
N ARG A 8 -12.15 54.50 -8.08
CA ARG A 8 -12.49 53.20 -8.67
C ARG A 8 -13.29 53.37 -9.97
N ARG A 9 -12.74 53.78 -11.08
CA ARG A 9 -13.43 53.75 -12.38
C ARG A 9 -12.58 53.35 -13.60
N GLY A 10 -11.32 52.93 -13.43
CA GLY A 10 -10.41 52.61 -14.54
C GLY A 10 -10.10 51.15 -14.78
N VAL A 11 -10.52 50.21 -13.92
CA VAL A 11 -10.03 48.82 -13.96
C VAL A 11 -11.00 47.83 -14.65
N ILE A 12 -12.27 48.20 -14.85
CA ILE A 12 -13.28 47.26 -15.41
C ILE A 12 -13.28 47.25 -16.96
N ALA A 13 -12.70 48.21 -17.62
CA ALA A 13 -12.69 48.27 -19.08
C ALA A 13 -11.53 47.46 -19.75
N ALA A 14 -10.47 47.16 -19.00
CA ALA A 14 -9.30 46.47 -19.55
C ALA A 14 -9.41 44.93 -19.53
N THR A 15 -10.31 44.37 -18.74
CA THR A 15 -10.44 42.90 -18.58
C THR A 15 -11.32 42.27 -19.67
N LYS A 16 -12.31 43.00 -20.20
CA LYS A 16 -13.20 42.49 -21.28
C LYS A 16 -12.60 42.51 -22.69
N ALA A 17 -11.55 43.27 -22.92
CA ALA A 17 -10.86 43.31 -24.22
C ALA A 17 -9.78 42.19 -24.38
N ARG A 18 -9.34 41.57 -23.29
CA ARG A 18 -8.35 40.46 -23.32
C ARG A 18 -8.96 39.07 -23.53
N GLU A 19 -10.23 38.87 -23.19
CA GLU A 19 -10.89 37.57 -23.38
C GLU A 19 -11.38 37.33 -24.81
N ALA A 20 -11.66 38.42 -25.59
CA ALA A 20 -12.12 38.28 -26.97
C ALA A 20 -11.01 37.99 -28.00
N LEU A 21 -9.74 38.22 -27.64
CA LEU A 21 -8.59 37.99 -28.55
C LEU A 21 -7.98 36.56 -28.45
N ASN A 22 -8.31 35.79 -27.40
CA ASN A 22 -7.75 34.46 -27.20
C ASN A 22 -8.56 33.31 -27.85
N VAL A 23 -9.81 33.54 -28.25
CA VAL A 23 -10.65 32.50 -28.84
C VAL A 23 -10.44 32.39 -30.37
N THR A 24 -10.01 33.46 -31.04
CA THR A 24 -9.79 33.44 -32.50
C THR A 24 -8.41 32.91 -32.90
N ALA A 25 -7.40 33.08 -32.04
CA ALA A 25 -6.05 32.57 -32.29
C ALA A 25 -5.94 31.05 -32.12
N CYS A 26 -6.76 30.43 -31.27
CA CYS A 26 -6.72 28.97 -31.02
C CYS A 26 -7.40 28.18 -32.16
N ARG A 27 -8.29 28.77 -32.97
CA ARG A 27 -8.91 28.09 -34.11
C ARG A 27 -8.05 28.07 -35.39
N TYR A 28 -7.08 28.96 -35.51
CA TYR A 28 -6.21 29.02 -36.69
C TYR A 28 -4.96 28.10 -36.58
N LEU A 29 -4.57 27.67 -35.35
CA LEU A 29 -3.43 26.77 -35.16
C LEU A 29 -3.79 25.28 -35.31
N LEU A 30 -5.05 24.90 -35.12
CA LEU A 30 -5.50 23.49 -35.23
C LEU A 30 -5.72 22.99 -36.66
N HIS A 31 -5.79 23.89 -37.65
CA HIS A 31 -6.00 23.50 -39.08
C HIS A 31 -4.72 23.31 -39.88
N ARG A 32 -3.53 23.55 -39.29
CA ARG A 32 -2.23 23.39 -39.98
C ARG A 32 -1.42 22.16 -39.54
N ILE A 33 -1.92 21.38 -38.57
CA ILE A 33 -1.20 20.19 -38.03
C ILE A 33 -1.81 18.86 -38.53
N PHE A 34 -3.01 18.88 -39.13
CA PHE A 34 -3.63 17.67 -39.67
C PHE A 34 -3.87 17.78 -41.16
N GLY A 35 -2.77 17.77 -41.90
CA GLY A 35 -2.77 17.69 -43.35
C GLY A 35 -1.79 16.62 -43.83
N THR A 36 -2.33 15.49 -44.28
CA THR A 36 -1.77 14.49 -45.22
C THR A 36 -0.43 13.84 -44.87
N ILE A 37 -0.48 12.59 -44.37
CA ILE A 37 0.51 11.58 -44.77
C ILE A 37 -0.25 10.28 -45.07
N GLU A 38 -0.54 10.06 -46.34
CA GLU A 38 -0.74 8.70 -46.91
C GLU A 38 0.59 8.20 -47.44
N GLY A 39 0.94 6.96 -47.09
CA GLY A 39 1.83 6.10 -47.84
C GLY A 39 3.31 6.19 -47.54
N MET A 40 3.80 5.36 -46.59
CA MET A 40 5.07 4.66 -46.76
C MET A 40 5.08 3.39 -45.89
N THR A 41 4.89 2.25 -46.51
CA THR A 41 5.19 0.93 -45.97
C THR A 41 6.70 0.76 -45.86
N SER A 42 7.24 0.60 -44.65
CA SER A 42 8.54 -0.02 -44.44
C SER A 42 8.49 -0.94 -43.24
N SER A 43 8.72 -2.22 -43.52
CA SER A 43 8.95 -3.32 -42.62
C SER A 43 10.08 -2.99 -41.63
N SER A 44 9.75 -2.89 -40.36
CA SER A 44 10.72 -2.96 -39.26
C SER A 44 10.24 -4.05 -38.30
N ALA A 45 11.00 -5.13 -38.22
CA ALA A 45 10.78 -6.23 -37.30
C ALA A 45 10.97 -5.74 -35.86
N ALA A 46 9.90 -5.38 -35.22
CA ALA A 46 9.88 -5.18 -33.77
C ALA A 46 9.87 -6.55 -33.08
N SER A 47 10.93 -6.85 -32.35
CA SER A 47 11.01 -8.00 -31.45
C SER A 47 9.87 -7.91 -30.46
N LYS A 48 8.90 -8.80 -30.58
CA LYS A 48 7.86 -9.00 -29.57
C LYS A 48 8.51 -9.60 -28.33
N SER A 49 8.77 -8.77 -27.34
CA SER A 49 8.89 -9.22 -25.96
C SER A 49 7.54 -9.81 -25.56
N THR A 50 7.44 -11.13 -25.57
CA THR A 50 6.31 -11.86 -25.00
C THR A 50 6.44 -11.82 -23.47
N ALA A 51 6.02 -10.71 -22.86
CA ALA A 51 5.59 -10.77 -21.48
C ALA A 51 4.33 -11.64 -21.46
N SER A 52 4.43 -12.83 -20.89
CA SER A 52 3.31 -13.73 -20.64
C SER A 52 2.38 -13.05 -19.64
N ASN A 53 1.39 -12.28 -20.12
CA ASN A 53 0.21 -11.96 -19.34
C ASN A 53 -0.61 -13.26 -19.25
N ALA A 54 -0.29 -14.10 -18.25
CA ALA A 54 -1.25 -15.08 -17.79
C ALA A 54 -2.46 -14.29 -17.28
N PRO A 55 -3.70 -14.58 -17.73
CA PRO A 55 -4.89 -13.95 -17.16
C PRO A 55 -4.89 -14.23 -15.66
N ALA A 56 -5.20 -13.21 -14.83
CA ALA A 56 -5.36 -13.38 -13.40
C ALA A 56 -6.24 -14.62 -13.16
N GLY A 57 -5.71 -15.62 -12.44
CA GLY A 57 -6.41 -16.86 -12.12
C GLY A 57 -7.71 -16.53 -11.38
N THR A 58 -8.67 -17.42 -11.42
CA THR A 58 -9.83 -17.35 -10.52
C THR A 58 -9.44 -18.01 -9.21
N LEU A 59 -9.87 -17.43 -8.08
CA LEU A 59 -9.70 -18.05 -6.77
C LEU A 59 -10.40 -19.43 -6.76
N ASP A 60 -9.74 -20.42 -6.14
CA ASP A 60 -10.27 -21.78 -5.99
C ASP A 60 -11.63 -21.78 -5.30
N ALA A 61 -12.49 -22.77 -5.58
CA ALA A 61 -13.81 -22.90 -4.96
C ALA A 61 -13.71 -23.05 -3.42
N ASN A 62 -12.64 -23.64 -2.91
CA ASN A 62 -12.37 -23.79 -1.48
C ASN A 62 -11.68 -22.55 -0.85
N HIS A 63 -11.47 -21.50 -1.63
CA HIS A 63 -10.88 -20.26 -1.12
C HIS A 63 -11.82 -19.61 -0.09
N PRO A 64 -11.32 -19.07 1.07
CA PRO A 64 -12.15 -18.52 2.14
C PRO A 64 -13.18 -17.45 1.71
N LEU A 65 -12.88 -16.68 0.67
CA LEU A 65 -13.82 -15.72 0.08
C LEU A 65 -14.91 -16.37 -0.78
N LYS A 66 -14.73 -17.61 -1.23
CA LYS A 66 -15.67 -18.34 -2.12
C LYS A 66 -16.52 -19.34 -1.37
N ASP A 67 -15.94 -20.00 -0.37
CA ASP A 67 -16.65 -21.01 0.45
C ASP A 67 -17.48 -20.40 1.60
N GLY A 68 -17.46 -19.08 1.76
CA GLY A 68 -18.25 -18.35 2.75
C GLY A 68 -17.57 -18.20 4.12
N ARG A 69 -16.36 -18.74 4.33
CA ARG A 69 -15.70 -18.63 5.64
C ARG A 69 -15.38 -17.20 6.03
N THR A 70 -14.95 -16.36 5.07
CA THR A 70 -14.51 -14.98 5.34
C THR A 70 -15.28 -13.91 4.58
N SER A 71 -16.11 -14.26 3.59
CA SER A 71 -16.84 -13.29 2.74
C SER A 71 -17.70 -12.31 3.54
N ASP A 72 -18.28 -12.78 4.66
CA ASP A 72 -19.20 -12.03 5.52
C ASP A 72 -18.55 -11.64 6.86
N SER A 73 -17.22 -11.78 6.97
CA SER A 73 -16.49 -11.32 8.16
C SER A 73 -16.61 -9.81 8.32
N PRO A 74 -16.51 -9.28 9.56
CA PRO A 74 -16.58 -7.84 9.80
C PRO A 74 -15.58 -7.04 8.94
N LEU A 75 -14.36 -7.56 8.79
CA LEU A 75 -13.33 -6.93 7.97
C LEU A 75 -13.74 -6.81 6.50
N ILE A 76 -14.10 -7.93 5.87
CA ILE A 76 -14.43 -7.96 4.43
C ILE A 76 -15.70 -7.17 4.14
N THR A 77 -16.69 -7.23 5.03
CA THR A 77 -17.90 -6.41 4.94
C THR A 77 -17.56 -4.92 4.94
N ALA A 78 -16.72 -4.45 5.88
CA ALA A 78 -16.29 -3.05 5.94
C ALA A 78 -15.45 -2.64 4.71
N TYR A 79 -14.53 -3.49 4.24
CA TYR A 79 -13.74 -3.21 3.04
C TYR A 79 -14.58 -3.13 1.76
N ARG A 80 -15.74 -3.73 1.73
CA ARG A 80 -16.72 -3.65 0.63
C ARG A 80 -17.74 -2.51 0.81
N GLY A 81 -17.57 -1.66 1.82
CA GLY A 81 -18.49 -0.56 2.10
C GLY A 81 -19.82 -0.97 2.70
N GLY A 82 -19.89 -2.17 3.30
CA GLY A 82 -21.07 -2.65 4.02
C GLY A 82 -20.99 -2.35 5.52
N THR A 83 -22.12 -2.56 6.22
CA THR A 83 -22.20 -2.42 7.68
C THR A 83 -21.81 -3.74 8.35
N PRO A 84 -20.65 -3.80 9.03
CA PRO A 84 -20.21 -5.02 9.70
C PRO A 84 -20.98 -5.29 11.00
N SER A 85 -21.04 -6.56 11.42
CA SER A 85 -21.69 -6.97 12.67
C SER A 85 -21.00 -6.45 13.94
N ARG A 86 -19.72 -6.15 13.86
CA ARG A 86 -18.92 -5.41 14.88
C ARG A 86 -17.87 -4.58 14.17
N ARG A 87 -17.35 -3.53 14.82
CA ARG A 87 -16.29 -2.70 14.27
C ARG A 87 -15.02 -3.51 14.09
N PRO A 88 -14.52 -3.72 12.85
CA PRO A 88 -13.33 -4.52 12.64
C PRO A 88 -12.05 -3.76 13.03
N VAL A 89 -11.14 -4.48 13.67
CA VAL A 89 -9.83 -3.96 14.08
C VAL A 89 -8.72 -4.98 13.88
N TRP A 90 -7.60 -4.51 13.38
CA TRP A 90 -6.32 -5.23 13.36
C TRP A 90 -5.17 -4.21 13.43
N PHE A 91 -3.93 -4.64 13.66
CA PHE A 91 -2.82 -3.71 13.79
C PHE A 91 -1.67 -4.06 12.86
N MET A 92 -1.14 -3.07 12.13
CA MET A 92 0.11 -3.23 11.39
C MET A 92 1.24 -3.61 12.35
N ARG A 93 2.01 -4.66 12.00
CA ARG A 93 3.05 -5.25 12.85
C ARG A 93 2.55 -5.83 14.17
N GLN A 94 1.27 -6.25 14.24
CA GLN A 94 0.71 -6.93 15.41
C GLN A 94 1.50 -8.21 15.77
N ALA A 95 1.98 -8.96 14.77
CA ALA A 95 2.93 -10.05 14.95
C ALA A 95 4.35 -9.46 14.98
N GLY A 96 4.93 -9.29 16.16
CA GLY A 96 6.20 -8.59 16.26
C GLY A 96 6.82 -8.56 17.66
N ARG A 97 7.83 -7.73 17.83
CA ARG A 97 8.69 -7.67 19.02
C ARG A 97 7.98 -7.28 20.32
N SER A 98 6.79 -6.74 20.26
CA SER A 98 5.95 -6.48 21.42
C SER A 98 5.39 -7.76 22.06
N LEU A 99 5.38 -8.90 21.35
CA LEU A 99 4.82 -10.17 21.85
C LEU A 99 5.92 -11.07 22.45
N PRO A 100 5.80 -11.48 23.72
CA PRO A 100 6.76 -12.41 24.35
C PRO A 100 6.86 -13.75 23.61
N GLU A 101 5.75 -14.31 23.12
CA GLU A 101 5.70 -15.52 22.33
C GLU A 101 6.44 -15.40 21.00
N TYR A 102 6.39 -14.24 20.34
CA TYR A 102 7.16 -13.95 19.14
C TYR A 102 8.67 -13.99 19.43
N LEU A 103 9.09 -13.33 20.50
CA LEU A 103 10.51 -13.33 20.89
C LEU A 103 11.01 -14.75 21.15
N LYS A 104 10.20 -15.57 21.83
CA LYS A 104 10.52 -16.96 22.17
C LYS A 104 10.69 -17.84 20.91
N VAL A 105 9.76 -17.80 19.96
CA VAL A 105 9.81 -18.66 18.77
C VAL A 105 10.88 -18.22 17.77
N ARG A 106 11.30 -16.95 17.88
CA ARG A 106 12.34 -16.36 17.03
C ARG A 106 13.76 -16.47 17.58
N GLU A 107 13.93 -16.99 18.78
CA GLU A 107 15.26 -17.12 19.38
C GLU A 107 16.21 -17.92 18.47
N GLY A 108 17.35 -17.32 18.13
CA GLY A 108 18.35 -17.92 17.25
C GLY A 108 17.97 -18.02 15.76
N VAL A 109 16.84 -17.45 15.31
CA VAL A 109 16.41 -17.48 13.91
C VAL A 109 16.49 -16.07 13.30
N ALA A 110 17.17 -15.92 12.17
CA ALA A 110 17.24 -14.64 11.44
C ALA A 110 15.84 -14.20 10.94
N MET A 111 15.65 -12.88 10.76
CA MET A 111 14.32 -12.34 10.41
C MET A 111 13.80 -12.88 9.08
N LEU A 112 14.60 -12.84 8.03
CA LEU A 112 14.17 -13.31 6.71
C LEU A 112 14.01 -14.83 6.68
N ASP A 113 14.83 -15.56 7.42
CA ASP A 113 14.71 -17.04 7.52
C ASP A 113 13.41 -17.44 8.21
N SER A 114 12.96 -16.67 9.22
CA SER A 114 11.67 -16.94 9.87
C SER A 114 10.47 -16.71 8.94
N CYS A 115 10.58 -15.79 7.99
CA CYS A 115 9.55 -15.57 6.96
C CYS A 115 9.50 -16.69 5.90
N LEU A 116 10.60 -17.42 5.72
CA LEU A 116 10.75 -18.49 4.72
C LEU A 116 10.57 -19.90 5.28
N ARG A 117 10.27 -20.02 6.57
CA ARG A 117 9.90 -21.29 7.22
C ARG A 117 8.38 -21.31 7.40
N PRO A 118 7.63 -22.11 6.60
CA PRO A 118 6.17 -22.03 6.56
C PRO A 118 5.49 -22.17 7.91
N GLU A 119 5.87 -23.16 8.71
CA GLU A 119 5.27 -23.41 10.02
C GLU A 119 5.56 -22.28 11.02
N LEU A 120 6.76 -21.70 10.96
CA LEU A 120 7.14 -20.60 11.84
C LEU A 120 6.43 -19.31 11.45
N ALA A 121 6.34 -19.00 10.16
CA ALA A 121 5.61 -17.84 9.66
C ALA A 121 4.12 -17.95 9.99
N ALA A 122 3.52 -19.13 9.86
CA ALA A 122 2.14 -19.40 10.25
C ALA A 122 1.92 -19.19 11.75
N GLU A 123 2.75 -19.80 12.60
CA GLU A 123 2.66 -19.66 14.05
C GLU A 123 2.75 -18.19 14.48
N ILE A 124 3.73 -17.43 13.95
CA ILE A 124 3.90 -16.01 14.26
C ILE A 124 2.68 -15.19 13.80
N THR A 125 2.11 -15.49 12.63
CA THR A 125 0.92 -14.83 12.11
C THR A 125 -0.29 -15.04 13.04
N LEU A 126 -0.43 -16.22 13.64
CA LEU A 126 -1.56 -16.59 14.49
C LEU A 126 -1.48 -16.02 15.92
N GLN A 127 -0.29 -15.73 16.43
CA GLN A 127 -0.07 -15.27 17.81
C GLN A 127 -0.93 -14.06 18.20
N PRO A 128 -0.94 -12.95 17.44
CA PRO A 128 -1.75 -11.78 17.81
C PRO A 128 -3.26 -12.04 17.68
N VAL A 129 -3.71 -12.90 16.77
CA VAL A 129 -5.12 -13.28 16.66
C VAL A 129 -5.58 -14.00 17.92
N ARG A 130 -4.80 -14.98 18.37
CA ARG A 130 -5.08 -15.75 19.60
C ARG A 130 -5.01 -14.88 20.85
N ARG A 131 -4.14 -13.88 20.88
CA ARG A 131 -3.93 -13.01 22.05
C ARG A 131 -4.95 -11.90 22.17
N HIS A 132 -5.25 -11.21 21.07
CA HIS A 132 -5.98 -9.94 21.07
C HIS A 132 -7.42 -10.05 20.55
N ASP A 133 -7.84 -11.17 19.99
CA ASP A 133 -9.14 -11.34 19.29
C ASP A 133 -9.37 -10.29 18.19
N VAL A 134 -8.32 -9.97 17.42
CA VAL A 134 -8.42 -9.06 16.27
C VAL A 134 -9.24 -9.67 15.13
N ASP A 135 -9.86 -8.81 14.30
CA ASP A 135 -10.74 -9.23 13.21
C ASP A 135 -10.01 -9.64 11.94
N ALA A 136 -8.69 -9.55 11.91
CA ALA A 136 -7.86 -10.06 10.83
C ALA A 136 -6.47 -10.46 11.30
N ALA A 137 -5.91 -11.48 10.66
CA ALA A 137 -4.47 -11.71 10.65
C ALA A 137 -3.85 -10.89 9.50
N ILE A 138 -2.65 -10.35 9.72
CA ILE A 138 -1.74 -9.90 8.66
C ILE A 138 -0.62 -10.92 8.53
N PHE A 139 -0.36 -11.40 7.32
CA PHE A 139 0.67 -12.41 7.09
C PHE A 139 2.03 -11.95 7.62
N PHE A 140 2.72 -12.81 8.37
CA PHE A 140 4.05 -12.49 8.86
C PHE A 140 5.09 -12.67 7.76
N SER A 141 5.59 -11.57 7.27
CA SER A 141 6.62 -11.50 6.23
C SER A 141 7.38 -10.16 6.34
N ASP A 142 8.28 -9.91 5.41
CA ASP A 142 8.92 -8.60 5.21
C ASP A 142 8.75 -8.16 3.76
N ILE A 143 8.70 -6.83 3.53
CA ILE A 143 8.53 -6.26 2.18
C ILE A 143 9.68 -6.64 1.24
N VAL A 144 10.88 -7.00 1.75
CA VAL A 144 12.04 -7.39 0.95
C VAL A 144 12.10 -8.90 0.68
N ILE A 145 11.21 -9.71 1.25
CA ILE A 145 11.16 -11.16 0.97
C ILE A 145 11.04 -11.46 -0.52
N PRO A 146 10.18 -10.80 -1.32
CA PRO A 146 10.12 -11.07 -2.75
C PRO A 146 11.44 -10.73 -3.49
N LEU A 147 12.22 -9.75 -3.01
CA LEU A 147 13.56 -9.48 -3.53
C LEU A 147 14.50 -10.66 -3.28
N LYS A 148 14.52 -11.18 -2.03
CA LYS A 148 15.34 -12.35 -1.65
C LYS A 148 14.94 -13.59 -2.45
N LEU A 149 13.65 -13.84 -2.64
CA LEU A 149 13.13 -14.96 -3.43
C LEU A 149 13.43 -14.83 -4.92
N ALA A 150 13.50 -13.62 -5.44
CA ALA A 150 13.96 -13.36 -6.81
C ALA A 150 15.48 -13.64 -6.97
N GLY A 151 16.24 -13.73 -5.90
CA GLY A 151 17.70 -13.92 -5.92
C GLY A 151 18.49 -12.62 -5.77
N VAL A 152 17.84 -11.49 -5.40
CA VAL A 152 18.53 -10.27 -5.03
C VAL A 152 19.15 -10.44 -3.64
N GLY A 153 20.45 -10.18 -3.53
CA GLY A 153 21.16 -10.22 -2.26
C GLY A 153 20.66 -9.13 -1.32
N VAL A 154 19.95 -9.53 -0.27
CA VAL A 154 19.40 -8.63 0.75
C VAL A 154 19.33 -9.35 2.09
N ASP A 155 19.66 -8.63 3.17
CA ASP A 155 19.51 -9.13 4.54
C ASP A 155 19.07 -8.00 5.49
N ILE A 156 18.60 -8.39 6.69
CA ILE A 156 18.22 -7.46 7.75
C ILE A 156 19.39 -7.29 8.72
N VAL A 157 19.99 -6.11 8.70
CA VAL A 157 21.07 -5.78 9.64
C VAL A 157 20.45 -5.21 10.92
N PRO A 158 20.72 -5.77 12.11
CA PRO A 158 20.21 -5.26 13.37
C PRO A 158 20.53 -3.78 13.59
N GLY A 159 19.53 -2.99 13.97
CA GLY A 159 19.65 -1.55 14.17
C GLY A 159 19.72 -0.70 12.90
N VAL A 160 19.84 -1.31 11.73
CA VAL A 160 19.87 -0.64 10.42
C VAL A 160 18.58 -0.91 9.63
N GLY A 161 18.19 -2.17 9.48
CA GLY A 161 17.09 -2.61 8.63
C GLY A 161 17.58 -3.36 7.39
N PRO A 162 16.78 -3.42 6.30
CA PRO A 162 17.17 -4.09 5.07
C PRO A 162 18.41 -3.44 4.43
N VAL A 163 19.39 -4.27 4.05
CA VAL A 163 20.61 -3.86 3.34
C VAL A 163 20.78 -4.77 2.15
N LEU A 164 21.00 -4.18 0.97
CA LEU A 164 21.29 -4.92 -0.26
C LEU A 164 22.79 -5.08 -0.45
N ASP A 165 23.22 -6.23 -0.96
CA ASP A 165 24.63 -6.48 -1.29
C ASP A 165 25.15 -5.51 -2.36
N LYS A 166 24.28 -5.17 -3.35
CA LYS A 166 24.61 -4.25 -4.43
C LYS A 166 23.42 -3.32 -4.73
N PRO A 167 23.57 -1.99 -4.60
CA PRO A 167 22.58 -1.03 -5.05
C PRO A 167 22.39 -1.07 -6.58
N VAL A 168 21.15 -0.82 -7.04
CA VAL A 168 20.76 -0.76 -8.45
C VAL A 168 20.72 0.70 -8.90
N ARG A 169 21.62 1.13 -9.78
CA ARG A 169 21.77 2.55 -10.12
C ARG A 169 21.86 2.85 -11.61
N THR A 170 21.99 1.84 -12.44
CA THR A 170 22.17 1.98 -13.89
C THR A 170 21.22 1.07 -14.64
N ALA A 171 20.96 1.35 -15.91
CA ALA A 171 20.20 0.48 -16.81
C ALA A 171 20.79 -0.95 -16.87
N ALA A 172 22.13 -1.06 -16.82
CA ALA A 172 22.81 -2.36 -16.79
C ALA A 172 22.53 -3.13 -15.50
N ASP A 173 22.46 -2.44 -14.34
CA ASP A 173 22.09 -3.08 -13.08
C ASP A 173 20.65 -3.58 -13.13
N VAL A 174 19.71 -2.80 -13.69
CA VAL A 174 18.30 -3.19 -13.85
C VAL A 174 18.18 -4.40 -14.78
N ALA A 175 18.87 -4.39 -15.91
CA ALA A 175 18.87 -5.48 -16.88
C ALA A 175 19.46 -6.80 -16.31
N ALA A 176 20.31 -6.70 -15.29
CA ALA A 176 20.91 -7.85 -14.61
C ALA A 176 20.05 -8.40 -13.45
N LEU A 177 18.91 -7.75 -13.11
CA LEU A 177 18.02 -8.24 -12.05
C LEU A 177 17.43 -9.59 -12.42
N PRO A 178 17.46 -10.56 -11.49
CA PRO A 178 16.83 -11.85 -11.72
C PRO A 178 15.31 -11.74 -11.70
N THR A 179 14.63 -12.65 -12.38
CA THR A 179 13.16 -12.71 -12.40
C THR A 179 12.67 -13.59 -11.24
N LEU A 180 11.70 -13.11 -10.47
CA LEU A 180 11.00 -13.93 -9.48
C LEU A 180 10.22 -15.04 -10.22
N THR A 181 10.40 -16.28 -9.78
CA THR A 181 9.67 -17.43 -10.34
C THR A 181 8.53 -17.87 -9.41
N TRP A 182 7.56 -18.57 -9.97
CA TRP A 182 6.42 -19.07 -9.21
C TRP A 182 6.83 -20.14 -8.19
N GLU A 183 7.81 -20.97 -8.55
CA GLU A 183 8.38 -22.01 -7.69
C GLU A 183 9.08 -21.44 -6.46
N ALA A 184 9.76 -20.30 -6.61
CA ALA A 184 10.42 -19.61 -5.50
C ALA A 184 9.41 -19.10 -4.43
N LEU A 185 8.15 -18.94 -4.80
CA LEU A 185 7.07 -18.48 -3.92
C LEU A 185 6.43 -19.62 -3.10
N GLU A 186 6.82 -20.89 -3.31
CA GLU A 186 6.16 -22.01 -2.63
C GLU A 186 6.25 -21.94 -1.10
N PRO A 187 7.36 -21.54 -0.46
CA PRO A 187 7.37 -21.37 1.00
C PRO A 187 6.33 -20.36 1.52
N ILE A 188 6.06 -19.30 0.75
CA ILE A 188 5.05 -18.30 1.10
C ILE A 188 3.65 -18.86 0.95
N ARG A 189 3.38 -19.56 -0.14
CA ARG A 189 2.08 -20.19 -0.40
C ARG A 189 1.76 -21.23 0.65
N GLU A 190 2.74 -22.03 1.04
CA GLU A 190 2.56 -23.02 2.09
C GLU A 190 2.31 -22.36 3.45
N ALA A 191 3.07 -21.34 3.83
CA ALA A 191 2.84 -20.60 5.07
C ALA A 191 1.42 -19.98 5.13
N VAL A 192 0.93 -19.44 4.00
CA VAL A 192 -0.44 -18.93 3.91
C VAL A 192 -1.46 -20.04 4.07
N ARG A 193 -1.30 -21.20 3.40
CA ARG A 193 -2.23 -22.34 3.55
C ARG A 193 -2.31 -22.85 4.99
N LEU A 194 -1.16 -23.00 5.65
CA LEU A 194 -1.10 -23.40 7.06
C LEU A 194 -1.81 -22.39 7.97
N THR A 195 -1.56 -21.10 7.74
CA THR A 195 -2.20 -20.03 8.50
C THR A 195 -3.73 -20.04 8.32
N VAL A 196 -4.20 -20.11 7.09
CA VAL A 196 -5.64 -20.07 6.76
C VAL A 196 -6.37 -21.30 7.30
N ALA A 197 -5.74 -22.44 7.34
CA ALA A 197 -6.30 -23.67 7.93
C ALA A 197 -6.65 -23.49 9.43
N GLU A 198 -5.84 -22.73 10.16
CA GLU A 198 -6.01 -22.46 11.60
C GLU A 198 -6.93 -21.25 11.89
N LEU A 199 -7.04 -20.29 10.97
CA LEU A 199 -7.79 -19.04 11.18
C LEU A 199 -9.32 -19.22 11.17
N GLY A 200 -9.81 -20.26 10.54
CA GLY A 200 -11.27 -20.53 10.45
C GLY A 200 -12.00 -19.40 9.70
N LYS A 201 -12.73 -18.56 10.45
CA LYS A 201 -13.50 -17.43 9.90
C LYS A 201 -12.76 -16.08 9.93
N THR A 202 -11.61 -16.01 10.57
CA THR A 202 -10.80 -14.79 10.62
C THR A 202 -10.05 -14.62 9.31
N PRO A 203 -10.26 -13.52 8.55
CA PRO A 203 -9.57 -13.32 7.28
C PRO A 203 -8.07 -13.09 7.47
N LEU A 204 -7.28 -13.60 6.53
CA LEU A 204 -5.87 -13.28 6.39
C LEU A 204 -5.71 -12.15 5.38
N ILE A 205 -4.95 -11.12 5.73
CA ILE A 205 -4.50 -10.08 4.82
C ILE A 205 -3.10 -10.46 4.32
N GLY A 206 -2.95 -10.63 3.01
CA GLY A 206 -1.65 -10.69 2.35
C GLY A 206 -1.10 -9.28 2.12
N PHE A 207 0.21 -9.14 1.94
CA PHE A 207 0.79 -7.84 1.63
C PHE A 207 2.07 -7.93 0.81
N ALA A 208 2.44 -6.79 0.20
CA ALA A 208 3.75 -6.56 -0.40
C ALA A 208 4.21 -5.12 -0.17
N GLY A 209 5.50 -4.89 -0.28
CA GLY A 209 6.02 -3.52 -0.44
C GLY A 209 5.55 -2.95 -1.77
N ALA A 210 5.10 -1.70 -1.78
CA ALA A 210 4.76 -1.01 -3.02
C ALA A 210 6.01 -0.80 -3.90
N PRO A 211 5.84 -0.72 -5.22
CA PRO A 211 6.97 -0.66 -6.17
C PRO A 211 7.94 0.47 -5.88
N PHE A 212 7.45 1.66 -5.52
CA PHE A 212 8.34 2.78 -5.15
C PHE A 212 9.19 2.45 -3.93
N THR A 213 8.57 1.94 -2.88
CA THR A 213 9.30 1.62 -1.65
C THR A 213 10.39 0.57 -1.91
N LEU A 214 10.09 -0.49 -2.69
CA LEU A 214 11.08 -1.51 -3.04
C LEU A 214 12.19 -0.96 -3.95
N ALA A 215 11.83 -0.25 -5.03
CA ALA A 215 12.80 0.37 -5.94
C ALA A 215 13.71 1.36 -5.21
N ALA A 216 13.15 2.14 -4.28
CA ALA A 216 13.92 3.07 -3.47
C ALA A 216 14.94 2.35 -2.55
N TYR A 217 14.56 1.23 -1.90
CA TYR A 217 15.53 0.38 -1.20
C TYR A 217 16.63 -0.11 -2.11
N MET A 218 16.28 -0.54 -3.33
CA MET A 218 17.24 -1.06 -4.30
C MET A 218 18.23 0.02 -4.77
N VAL A 219 17.77 1.24 -5.00
CA VAL A 219 18.65 2.37 -5.40
C VAL A 219 19.55 2.83 -4.27
N GLU A 220 19.01 2.98 -3.06
CA GLU A 220 19.76 3.42 -1.88
C GLU A 220 20.68 2.32 -1.34
N GLY A 221 20.30 1.05 -1.50
CA GLY A 221 21.00 -0.13 -0.95
C GLY A 221 20.80 -0.35 0.53
N LYS A 222 20.19 0.59 1.24
CA LYS A 222 19.89 0.57 2.68
C LYS A 222 18.80 1.59 3.01
N PRO A 223 18.25 1.60 4.25
CA PRO A 223 17.31 2.65 4.67
C PRO A 223 17.88 4.04 4.47
N SER A 224 17.07 4.94 3.93
CA SER A 224 17.40 6.34 3.69
C SER A 224 16.29 7.22 4.27
N ARG A 225 16.65 8.42 4.73
CA ARG A 225 15.69 9.37 5.29
C ARG A 225 14.98 10.17 4.19
N ASP A 226 15.74 10.65 3.21
CA ASP A 226 15.26 11.64 2.25
C ASP A 226 15.06 11.05 0.84
N HIS A 227 15.44 9.79 0.63
CA HIS A 227 15.29 9.05 -0.63
C HIS A 227 15.84 9.85 -1.84
N LEU A 228 17.01 10.48 -1.69
CA LEU A 228 17.56 11.35 -2.73
C LEU A 228 17.94 10.57 -3.99
N GLY A 229 18.50 9.36 -3.85
CA GLY A 229 18.91 8.52 -4.96
C GLY A 229 17.75 8.22 -5.92
N PRO A 230 16.67 7.55 -5.49
CA PRO A 230 15.51 7.27 -6.35
C PRO A 230 14.85 8.53 -6.89
N ARG A 231 14.70 9.59 -6.08
CA ARG A 231 14.13 10.86 -6.54
C ARG A 231 15.00 11.53 -7.62
N THR A 232 16.31 11.48 -7.50
CA THR A 232 17.21 11.95 -8.54
C THR A 232 17.07 11.11 -9.81
N MET A 233 17.04 9.78 -9.69
CA MET A 233 16.92 8.87 -10.83
C MET A 233 15.64 9.12 -11.63
N MET A 234 14.50 9.37 -10.99
CA MET A 234 13.22 9.71 -11.66
C MET A 234 13.36 10.86 -12.66
N HIS A 235 14.20 11.85 -12.36
CA HIS A 235 14.38 13.05 -13.19
C HIS A 235 15.59 12.97 -14.12
N ALA A 236 16.68 12.37 -13.66
CA ALA A 236 17.93 12.31 -14.40
C ALA A 236 17.96 11.16 -15.43
N ASP A 237 17.31 10.04 -15.12
CA ASP A 237 17.22 8.85 -15.96
C ASP A 237 15.85 8.16 -15.81
N PRO A 238 14.78 8.79 -16.32
CA PRO A 238 13.42 8.29 -16.15
C PRO A 238 13.18 6.94 -16.82
N GLU A 239 13.95 6.56 -17.83
CA GLU A 239 13.82 5.26 -18.49
C GLU A 239 14.34 4.13 -17.59
N THR A 240 15.52 4.31 -16.98
CA THR A 240 16.05 3.36 -15.99
C THR A 240 15.15 3.29 -14.76
N TRP A 241 14.63 4.43 -14.30
CA TRP A 241 13.66 4.43 -13.20
C TRP A 241 12.41 3.63 -13.53
N ALA A 242 11.80 3.87 -14.70
CA ALA A 242 10.59 3.15 -15.12
C ALA A 242 10.83 1.64 -15.26
N ALA A 243 11.98 1.23 -15.78
CA ALA A 243 12.34 -0.17 -15.88
C ALA A 243 12.47 -0.84 -14.50
N LEU A 244 13.13 -0.17 -13.54
CA LEU A 244 13.27 -0.66 -12.18
C LEU A 244 11.92 -0.72 -11.45
N ALA A 245 11.11 0.35 -11.56
CA ALA A 245 9.79 0.42 -10.95
C ALA A 245 8.84 -0.67 -11.49
N ASN A 246 8.92 -0.97 -12.80
CA ASN A 246 8.14 -2.04 -13.40
C ASN A 246 8.62 -3.42 -12.94
N TRP A 247 9.92 -3.65 -12.82
CA TRP A 247 10.45 -4.89 -12.24
C TRP A 247 9.98 -5.09 -10.80
N ALA A 248 10.03 -4.03 -9.99
CA ALA A 248 9.53 -4.06 -8.62
C ALA A 248 8.00 -4.29 -8.57
N ALA A 249 7.27 -3.73 -9.53
CA ALA A 249 5.82 -3.92 -9.65
C ALA A 249 5.46 -5.38 -9.93
N ASP A 250 6.12 -6.01 -10.90
CA ASP A 250 5.88 -7.41 -11.23
C ASP A 250 6.26 -8.33 -10.05
N THR A 251 7.38 -8.03 -9.39
CA THR A 251 7.83 -8.77 -8.20
C THR A 251 6.83 -8.66 -7.04
N SER A 252 6.34 -7.46 -6.75
CA SER A 252 5.30 -7.23 -5.73
C SER A 252 3.96 -7.86 -6.10
N GLY A 253 3.56 -7.73 -7.36
CA GLY A 253 2.30 -8.28 -7.87
C GLY A 253 2.26 -9.80 -7.80
N MET A 254 3.31 -10.48 -8.23
CA MET A 254 3.44 -11.94 -8.10
C MET A 254 3.42 -12.40 -6.63
N PHE A 255 4.06 -11.64 -5.74
CA PHE A 255 4.07 -11.94 -4.32
C PHE A 255 2.68 -11.78 -3.67
N LEU A 256 1.89 -10.78 -4.07
CA LEU A 256 0.49 -10.62 -3.66
C LEU A 256 -0.38 -11.75 -4.22
N GLN A 257 -0.21 -12.08 -5.51
CA GLN A 257 -0.97 -13.12 -6.18
C GLN A 257 -0.77 -14.48 -5.49
N ALA A 258 0.48 -14.83 -5.17
CA ALA A 258 0.79 -16.06 -4.46
C ALA A 258 0.08 -16.18 -3.10
N GLN A 259 -0.02 -15.08 -2.36
CA GLN A 259 -0.71 -15.04 -1.07
C GLN A 259 -2.23 -15.15 -1.24
N LEU A 260 -2.82 -14.41 -2.19
CA LEU A 260 -4.26 -14.47 -2.46
C LEU A 260 -4.68 -15.86 -2.96
N GLU A 261 -3.98 -16.43 -3.93
CA GLU A 261 -4.32 -17.77 -4.43
C GLU A 261 -4.14 -18.88 -3.39
N ALA A 262 -3.25 -18.67 -2.40
CA ALA A 262 -3.06 -19.59 -1.29
C ALA A 262 -4.10 -19.46 -0.17
N GLY A 263 -4.96 -18.42 -0.19
CA GLY A 263 -6.10 -18.29 0.73
C GLY A 263 -6.23 -16.95 1.46
N ALA A 264 -5.35 -15.96 1.23
CA ALA A 264 -5.52 -14.63 1.81
C ALA A 264 -6.80 -13.97 1.28
N SER A 265 -7.56 -13.31 2.16
CA SER A 265 -8.88 -12.75 1.85
C SER A 265 -8.86 -11.27 1.47
N ALA A 266 -7.72 -10.60 1.63
CA ALA A 266 -7.47 -9.23 1.20
C ALA A 266 -5.97 -9.06 0.92
N ALA A 267 -5.59 -8.00 0.21
CA ALA A 267 -4.17 -7.73 -0.08
C ALA A 267 -3.84 -6.24 0.08
N GLN A 268 -2.69 -5.94 0.69
CA GLN A 268 -2.25 -4.58 0.96
C GLN A 268 -0.89 -4.27 0.35
N LEU A 269 -0.80 -3.13 -0.36
CA LEU A 269 0.47 -2.51 -0.71
C LEU A 269 0.91 -1.56 0.40
N PHE A 270 2.13 -1.75 0.89
CA PHE A 270 2.78 -0.85 1.83
C PHE A 270 3.75 0.10 1.12
N ASP A 271 3.36 1.36 0.99
CA ASP A 271 4.18 2.41 0.37
C ASP A 271 4.78 3.34 1.42
N SER A 272 5.58 2.76 2.29
CA SER A 272 6.10 3.39 3.50
C SER A 272 6.95 4.64 3.22
N TRP A 273 7.51 4.78 2.02
CA TRP A 273 8.43 5.87 1.66
C TRP A 273 7.82 6.90 0.70
N ALA A 274 6.62 6.64 0.17
CA ALA A 274 5.94 7.53 -0.79
C ALA A 274 5.70 8.95 -0.27
N GLY A 275 5.56 9.12 1.04
CA GLY A 275 5.41 10.43 1.67
C GLY A 275 6.60 11.39 1.49
N SER A 276 7.73 10.91 0.96
CA SER A 276 8.85 11.76 0.55
C SER A 276 8.63 12.46 -0.80
N LEU A 277 7.56 12.11 -1.53
CA LEU A 277 7.28 12.57 -2.88
C LEU A 277 6.24 13.70 -2.89
N GLY A 278 6.42 14.63 -3.83
CA GLY A 278 5.35 15.53 -4.23
C GLY A 278 4.33 14.81 -5.12
N LEU A 279 3.08 15.30 -5.14
CA LEU A 279 1.98 14.71 -5.91
C LEU A 279 2.32 14.52 -7.40
N ALA A 280 3.00 15.51 -8.03
CA ALA A 280 3.35 15.44 -9.45
C ALA A 280 4.32 14.28 -9.74
N ASP A 281 5.34 14.09 -8.89
CA ASP A 281 6.30 12.99 -9.03
C ASP A 281 5.66 11.64 -8.76
N TYR A 282 4.84 11.55 -7.72
CA TYR A 282 4.09 10.33 -7.42
C TYR A 282 3.21 9.93 -8.62
N THR A 283 2.40 10.85 -9.12
CA THR A 283 1.48 10.58 -10.24
C THR A 283 2.22 10.16 -11.51
N LYS A 284 3.34 10.82 -11.82
CA LYS A 284 4.08 10.56 -13.05
C LYS A 284 4.96 9.32 -12.99
N TYR A 285 5.67 9.11 -11.88
CA TYR A 285 6.76 8.14 -11.82
C TYR A 285 6.48 6.92 -10.94
N VAL A 286 5.40 6.95 -10.13
CA VAL A 286 5.13 5.90 -9.12
C VAL A 286 3.76 5.25 -9.34
N ALA A 287 2.71 6.03 -9.50
CA ALA A 287 1.35 5.51 -9.64
C ALA A 287 1.19 4.46 -10.76
N PRO A 288 1.82 4.60 -11.95
CA PRO A 288 1.74 3.56 -12.99
C PRO A 288 2.31 2.21 -12.55
N ALA A 289 3.41 2.20 -11.79
CA ALA A 289 4.00 0.97 -11.28
C ALA A 289 3.14 0.35 -10.16
N SER A 290 2.55 1.16 -9.29
CA SER A 290 1.61 0.67 -8.26
C SER A 290 0.35 0.05 -8.90
N ALA A 291 -0.20 0.68 -9.95
CA ALA A 291 -1.30 0.11 -10.73
C ALA A 291 -0.90 -1.23 -11.37
N ARG A 292 0.30 -1.30 -11.98
CA ARG A 292 0.85 -2.54 -12.56
C ARG A 292 0.97 -3.68 -11.54
N ALA A 293 1.42 -3.40 -10.32
CA ALA A 293 1.50 -4.41 -9.26
C ALA A 293 0.11 -4.96 -8.91
N LEU A 294 -0.89 -4.07 -8.83
CA LEU A 294 -2.27 -4.46 -8.54
C LEU A 294 -2.95 -5.19 -9.70
N ASP A 295 -2.53 -4.97 -10.95
CA ASP A 295 -3.08 -5.67 -12.12
C ASP A 295 -2.89 -7.20 -12.03
N HIS A 296 -1.86 -7.68 -11.32
CA HIS A 296 -1.66 -9.12 -11.04
C HIS A 296 -2.81 -9.73 -10.21
N VAL A 297 -3.53 -8.93 -9.43
CA VAL A 297 -4.50 -9.42 -8.43
C VAL A 297 -5.91 -8.83 -8.56
N ARG A 298 -6.09 -7.78 -9.33
CA ARG A 298 -7.37 -7.04 -9.46
C ARG A 298 -8.54 -7.94 -9.88
N GLY A 299 -8.29 -8.93 -10.73
CA GLY A 299 -9.30 -9.88 -11.22
C GLY A 299 -9.73 -10.94 -10.20
N LEU A 300 -9.03 -11.08 -9.07
CA LEU A 300 -9.29 -12.14 -8.09
C LEU A 300 -10.50 -11.86 -7.17
N GLY A 301 -10.97 -10.60 -7.09
CA GLY A 301 -12.16 -10.21 -6.31
C GLY A 301 -11.93 -10.12 -4.79
N ALA A 302 -10.67 -10.11 -4.34
CA ALA A 302 -10.29 -9.79 -2.98
C ALA A 302 -10.14 -8.26 -2.82
N PRO A 303 -10.54 -7.65 -1.69
CA PRO A 303 -10.29 -6.24 -1.44
C PRO A 303 -8.80 -5.88 -1.48
N LEU A 304 -8.47 -4.79 -2.17
CA LEU A 304 -7.12 -4.29 -2.35
C LEU A 304 -6.94 -2.98 -1.57
N ILE A 305 -5.91 -2.90 -0.75
CA ILE A 305 -5.64 -1.78 0.14
C ILE A 305 -4.31 -1.12 -0.27
N HIS A 306 -4.26 0.21 -0.27
CA HIS A 306 -3.01 0.96 -0.41
C HIS A 306 -2.79 1.82 0.83
N PHE A 307 -1.65 1.64 1.47
CA PHE A 307 -1.25 2.38 2.67
C PHE A 307 0.14 2.99 2.50
N GLY A 308 0.29 4.24 2.93
CA GLY A 308 1.58 4.91 3.00
C GLY A 308 1.67 5.83 4.22
N THR A 309 2.89 6.15 4.65
CA THR A 309 3.14 7.10 5.74
C THR A 309 3.52 8.47 5.20
N GLY A 310 2.95 9.55 5.75
CA GLY A 310 3.16 10.91 5.27
C GLY A 310 2.51 11.18 3.91
N THR A 311 1.51 10.40 3.53
CA THR A 311 0.90 10.41 2.19
C THR A 311 -0.40 11.20 2.10
N SER A 312 -0.68 12.08 3.06
CA SER A 312 -1.94 12.85 3.11
C SER A 312 -2.25 13.62 1.82
N GLU A 313 -1.23 14.12 1.12
CA GLU A 313 -1.39 14.83 -0.15
C GLU A 313 -1.47 13.89 -1.37
N LEU A 314 -1.20 12.60 -1.18
CA LEU A 314 -1.19 11.58 -2.22
C LEU A 314 -2.44 10.69 -2.24
N LEU A 315 -3.33 10.80 -1.25
CA LEU A 315 -4.44 9.86 -1.04
C LEU A 315 -5.30 9.65 -2.28
N VAL A 316 -5.63 10.71 -3.01
CA VAL A 316 -6.42 10.62 -4.25
C VAL A 316 -5.66 9.83 -5.32
N ALA A 317 -4.38 10.15 -5.53
CA ALA A 317 -3.56 9.42 -6.51
C ALA A 317 -3.32 7.96 -6.09
N MET A 318 -3.21 7.68 -4.78
CA MET A 318 -3.13 6.32 -4.24
C MET A 318 -4.44 5.53 -4.40
N ARG A 319 -5.60 6.17 -4.28
CA ARG A 319 -6.89 5.57 -4.64
C ARG A 319 -6.97 5.26 -6.13
N ASP A 320 -6.55 6.20 -6.95
CA ASP A 320 -6.73 6.17 -8.41
C ASP A 320 -5.85 5.11 -9.11
N VAL A 321 -4.88 4.49 -8.41
CA VAL A 321 -4.19 3.29 -8.91
C VAL A 321 -5.11 2.07 -8.97
N GLY A 322 -6.34 2.17 -8.44
CA GLY A 322 -7.38 1.15 -8.55
C GLY A 322 -7.44 0.21 -7.34
N VAL A 323 -7.42 0.77 -6.13
CA VAL A 323 -7.65 0.04 -4.88
C VAL A 323 -9.09 0.22 -4.40
N ASP A 324 -9.55 -0.71 -3.57
CA ASP A 324 -10.87 -0.69 -2.96
C ASP A 324 -10.87 0.08 -1.64
N VAL A 325 -9.74 0.14 -0.95
CA VAL A 325 -9.58 0.71 0.40
C VAL A 325 -8.34 1.59 0.47
N VAL A 326 -8.46 2.75 1.13
CA VAL A 326 -7.32 3.62 1.39
C VAL A 326 -6.94 3.55 2.87
N GLY A 327 -5.69 3.15 3.13
CA GLY A 327 -5.09 3.22 4.46
C GLY A 327 -4.56 4.62 4.72
N VAL A 328 -4.90 5.18 5.87
CA VAL A 328 -4.56 6.54 6.29
C VAL A 328 -3.62 6.49 7.48
N ASP A 329 -2.53 7.27 7.44
CA ASP A 329 -1.63 7.38 8.58
C ASP A 329 -2.20 8.34 9.66
N TYR A 330 -1.59 8.36 10.85
CA TYR A 330 -2.09 9.09 12.02
C TYR A 330 -2.06 10.63 11.87
N ARG A 331 -1.47 11.18 10.79
CA ARG A 331 -1.28 12.63 10.62
C ARG A 331 -2.49 13.35 10.05
N LEU A 332 -3.42 12.63 9.44
CA LEU A 332 -4.61 13.21 8.82
C LEU A 332 -5.88 12.64 9.48
N PRO A 333 -6.77 13.45 10.03
CA PRO A 333 -8.06 12.99 10.53
C PRO A 333 -8.87 12.26 9.46
N LEU A 334 -9.61 11.19 9.83
CA LEU A 334 -10.31 10.34 8.87
C LEU A 334 -11.48 11.03 8.17
N ASP A 335 -12.16 11.96 8.82
CA ASP A 335 -13.20 12.79 8.21
C ASP A 335 -12.64 13.67 7.09
N GLU A 336 -11.47 14.25 7.29
CA GLU A 336 -10.78 15.03 6.25
C GLU A 336 -10.25 14.10 5.13
N ALA A 337 -9.73 12.91 5.46
CA ALA A 337 -9.36 11.92 4.46
C ALA A 337 -10.56 11.51 3.60
N ASN A 338 -11.70 11.20 4.23
CA ASN A 338 -12.95 10.87 3.57
C ASN A 338 -13.43 12.01 2.64
N ARG A 339 -13.37 13.26 3.12
CA ARG A 339 -13.72 14.44 2.32
C ARG A 339 -12.82 14.56 1.07
N ARG A 340 -11.51 14.39 1.21
CA ARG A 340 -10.54 14.44 0.08
C ARG A 340 -10.81 13.33 -0.93
N LEU A 341 -11.21 12.15 -0.47
CA LEU A 341 -11.53 10.99 -1.30
C LEU A 341 -12.96 11.01 -1.87
N GLY A 342 -13.73 12.05 -1.56
CA GLY A 342 -15.11 12.23 -2.07
C GLY A 342 -16.14 11.29 -1.43
N GLY A 343 -15.84 10.68 -0.28
CA GLY A 343 -16.75 9.78 0.43
C GLY A 343 -17.05 8.48 -0.32
N THR A 344 -16.16 8.02 -1.20
CA THR A 344 -16.44 6.94 -2.17
C THR A 344 -15.74 5.63 -1.87
N VAL A 345 -14.74 5.63 -0.97
CA VAL A 345 -13.96 4.43 -0.65
C VAL A 345 -13.88 4.19 0.86
N PRO A 346 -13.92 2.94 1.32
CA PRO A 346 -13.65 2.57 2.69
C PRO A 346 -12.27 3.02 3.14
N LEU A 347 -12.15 3.33 4.43
CA LEU A 347 -10.92 3.78 5.07
C LEU A 347 -10.39 2.74 6.06
N GLN A 348 -9.07 2.71 6.20
CA GLN A 348 -8.38 1.93 7.21
C GLN A 348 -7.45 2.84 8.00
N GLY A 349 -7.50 2.76 9.33
CA GLY A 349 -6.64 3.53 10.24
C GLY A 349 -7.46 4.16 11.36
N ASN A 350 -6.95 5.15 12.08
CA ASN A 350 -5.59 5.67 12.02
C ASN A 350 -5.11 6.12 13.42
N ILE A 351 -5.32 5.24 14.42
CA ILE A 351 -4.89 5.49 15.80
C ILE A 351 -3.39 5.84 15.82
N ASP A 352 -3.02 6.91 16.53
CA ASP A 352 -1.61 7.29 16.67
C ASP A 352 -0.86 6.27 17.54
N PRO A 353 0.17 5.58 16.98
CA PRO A 353 0.95 4.60 17.73
C PRO A 353 1.64 5.17 18.97
N ALA A 354 1.95 6.47 18.99
CA ALA A 354 2.57 7.10 20.16
C ALA A 354 1.67 7.05 21.39
N LEU A 355 0.36 7.02 21.21
CA LEU A 355 -0.61 6.99 22.30
C LEU A 355 -0.73 5.62 22.96
N LEU A 356 -0.19 4.56 22.38
CA LEU A 356 -0.10 3.24 23.04
C LEU A 356 0.75 3.27 24.33
N SER A 357 1.61 4.29 24.49
CA SER A 357 2.40 4.51 25.70
C SER A 357 1.84 5.64 26.58
N ALA A 358 0.72 6.24 26.20
CA ALA A 358 0.06 7.30 26.96
C ALA A 358 -0.83 6.71 28.09
N PRO A 359 -1.27 7.54 29.07
CA PRO A 359 -2.31 7.12 30.01
C PRO A 359 -3.56 6.61 29.27
N TRP A 360 -4.22 5.59 29.85
CA TRP A 360 -5.36 4.93 29.21
C TRP A 360 -6.47 5.89 28.79
N GLU A 361 -6.79 6.86 29.63
CA GLU A 361 -7.87 7.82 29.38
C GLU A 361 -7.60 8.67 28.14
N VAL A 362 -6.32 8.96 27.85
CA VAL A 362 -5.90 9.67 26.64
C VAL A 362 -6.05 8.78 25.43
N LEU A 363 -5.57 7.53 25.50
CA LEU A 363 -5.69 6.57 24.41
C LEU A 363 -7.16 6.25 24.11
N GLU A 364 -7.98 6.00 25.13
CA GLU A 364 -9.41 5.72 24.98
C GLU A 364 -10.13 6.89 24.30
N ALA A 365 -9.89 8.13 24.75
CA ALA A 365 -10.48 9.31 24.12
C ALA A 365 -10.11 9.40 22.64
N HIS A 366 -8.84 9.19 22.31
CA HIS A 366 -8.36 9.20 20.92
C HIS A 366 -8.98 8.07 20.08
N VAL A 367 -9.09 6.85 20.60
CA VAL A 367 -9.76 5.75 19.87
C VAL A 367 -11.21 6.12 19.54
N ARG A 368 -11.94 6.73 20.48
CA ARG A 368 -13.31 7.20 20.25
C ARG A 368 -13.39 8.32 19.21
N GLU A 369 -12.43 9.25 19.21
CA GLU A 369 -12.31 10.30 18.19
C GLU A 369 -12.06 9.70 16.80
N VAL A 370 -11.15 8.72 16.67
CA VAL A 370 -10.88 8.03 15.40
C VAL A 370 -12.12 7.29 14.90
N ILE A 371 -12.87 6.63 15.78
CA ILE A 371 -14.15 5.98 15.42
C ILE A 371 -15.14 7.00 14.90
N ALA A 372 -15.32 8.13 15.58
CA ALA A 372 -16.23 9.19 15.18
C ALA A 372 -15.82 9.82 13.84
N ALA A 373 -14.52 10.09 13.64
CA ALA A 373 -13.99 10.65 12.39
C ALA A 373 -14.15 9.68 11.20
N GLY A 374 -14.09 8.37 11.43
CA GLY A 374 -14.28 7.34 10.40
C GLY A 374 -15.74 7.00 10.08
N ALA A 375 -16.70 7.46 10.89
CA ALA A 375 -18.11 7.05 10.80
C ALA A 375 -18.80 7.40 9.47
N HIS A 376 -18.33 8.44 8.78
CA HIS A 376 -18.91 8.88 7.50
C HIS A 376 -18.28 8.25 6.25
N ALA A 377 -17.26 7.41 6.42
CA ALA A 377 -16.71 6.64 5.31
C ALA A 377 -17.65 5.50 4.93
N PRO A 378 -17.67 5.04 3.66
CA PRO A 378 -18.49 3.89 3.25
C PRO A 378 -18.24 2.63 4.07
N GLY A 379 -17.04 2.49 4.64
CA GLY A 379 -16.64 1.46 5.59
C GLY A 379 -15.39 1.93 6.35
N HIS A 380 -15.26 1.52 7.61
CA HIS A 380 -14.09 1.87 8.41
C HIS A 380 -13.54 0.63 9.12
N VAL A 381 -12.26 0.35 8.89
CA VAL A 381 -11.49 -0.67 9.59
C VAL A 381 -10.47 0.03 10.50
N LEU A 382 -10.58 -0.18 11.81
CA LEU A 382 -9.63 0.41 12.74
C LEU A 382 -8.26 -0.26 12.64
N ASN A 383 -7.25 0.58 12.68
CA ASN A 383 -5.84 0.19 12.71
C ASN A 383 -5.03 1.30 13.35
N LEU A 384 -3.77 1.04 13.64
CA LEU A 384 -2.83 2.13 13.90
C LEU A 384 -2.51 2.87 12.59
N GLY A 385 -2.19 4.15 12.69
CA GLY A 385 -1.67 4.95 11.57
C GLY A 385 -0.19 4.65 11.23
N HIS A 386 0.41 3.65 11.86
CA HIS A 386 1.72 3.04 11.59
C HIS A 386 1.78 1.67 12.28
N GLY A 387 2.92 0.98 12.23
CA GLY A 387 3.09 -0.31 12.93
C GLY A 387 3.19 -0.19 14.45
N VAL A 388 2.83 -1.26 15.16
CA VAL A 388 3.01 -1.37 16.62
C VAL A 388 4.47 -1.12 16.99
N PRO A 389 4.77 -0.17 17.91
CA PRO A 389 6.12 0.01 18.44
C PRO A 389 6.60 -1.24 19.18
N PRO A 390 7.90 -1.59 19.08
CA PRO A 390 8.44 -2.81 19.70
C PRO A 390 8.30 -2.89 21.20
N GLU A 391 8.25 -1.73 21.86
CA GLU A 391 8.20 -1.57 23.32
C GLU A 391 6.77 -1.54 23.87
N THR A 392 5.76 -1.66 23.00
CA THR A 392 4.35 -1.63 23.41
C THR A 392 4.02 -2.81 24.31
N ASP A 393 3.40 -2.56 25.46
CA ASP A 393 2.80 -3.60 26.28
C ASP A 393 1.65 -4.26 25.51
N PRO A 394 1.70 -5.58 25.23
CA PRO A 394 0.66 -6.25 24.45
C PRO A 394 -0.72 -6.18 25.13
N THR A 395 -0.80 -5.99 26.44
CA THR A 395 -2.09 -5.87 27.15
C THR A 395 -2.84 -4.59 26.75
N VAL A 396 -2.12 -3.53 26.38
CA VAL A 396 -2.73 -2.29 25.85
C VAL A 396 -3.45 -2.55 24.54
N LEU A 397 -2.86 -3.34 23.63
CA LEU A 397 -3.52 -3.70 22.37
C LEU A 397 -4.78 -4.54 22.60
N THR A 398 -4.73 -5.52 23.50
CA THR A 398 -5.90 -6.31 23.87
C THR A 398 -7.02 -5.38 24.38
N ARG A 399 -6.69 -4.47 25.30
CA ARG A 399 -7.65 -3.51 25.85
C ARG A 399 -8.22 -2.55 24.80
N VAL A 400 -7.43 -2.14 23.79
CA VAL A 400 -7.92 -1.34 22.66
C VAL A 400 -8.91 -2.14 21.82
N VAL A 401 -8.64 -3.41 21.54
CA VAL A 401 -9.58 -4.30 20.81
C VAL A 401 -10.89 -4.45 21.59
N GLU A 402 -10.83 -4.74 22.90
CA GLU A 402 -12.01 -4.84 23.78
C GLU A 402 -12.83 -3.55 23.76
N LEU A 403 -12.16 -2.38 23.86
CA LEU A 403 -12.84 -1.08 23.77
C LEU A 403 -13.57 -0.92 22.43
N ILE A 404 -12.90 -1.18 21.30
CA ILE A 404 -13.47 -1.03 19.95
C ILE A 404 -14.69 -1.96 19.79
N HIS A 405 -14.59 -3.22 20.22
CA HIS A 405 -15.67 -4.18 20.14
C HIS A 405 -16.86 -3.86 21.07
N SER A 406 -16.63 -3.10 22.15
CA SER A 406 -17.70 -2.65 23.05
C SER A 406 -18.55 -1.53 22.49
N ILE A 407 -18.08 -0.84 21.43
CA ILE A 407 -18.79 0.28 20.80
C ILE A 407 -19.64 -0.25 19.63
N PRO A 408 -20.98 -0.11 19.66
CA PRO A 408 -21.86 -0.62 18.61
C PRO A 408 -21.49 -0.11 17.22
N SER A 409 -21.60 -0.97 16.20
CA SER A 409 -21.58 -0.58 14.79
C SER A 409 -22.93 0.08 14.49
N GLU A 410 -22.94 1.37 14.21
CA GLU A 410 -24.14 2.10 13.77
C GLU A 410 -24.34 1.94 12.28
#